data_44236df6838a3854464c7ba71a8e9c69
#
_entry.id   44236df6838a3854464c7ba71a8e9c69
#
_cell.length_a   1.000
_cell.length_b   1.000
_cell.length_c   1.000
_cell.angle_alpha   90.00
_cell.angle_beta   90.00
_cell.angle_gamma   90.00
#
_symmetry.space_group_name_H-M   'P 1'
#
loop_
_entity.id
_entity.type
_entity.pdbx_description
1 polymer ?
#
loop_
_entity_poly.entity_id
_entity_poly.type
_entity_poly.pdbx_seq_one_letter_code
_entity_poly.pdbx_strand_id
1 'polypeptide(L)'
;MAIQHKETIPDNIEVMGAHVNNLKNLNVTIPLNAFVAITGKSGSGKSSLAMGVLYAEGARRYLNSLSTYTRRRISQVGKANVDEVKYLPSALALRQRPTVPGVRSTVGTMTESLNVLRLMFSRLGSHVCPNGHRVPPTLEVAENMGYLVCPTCGVKFM
;
A
#
# COMPACT_ATOMS: atom_id res chain seq x y z
N MET A 1 7.80 -11.44 45.00
CA MET A 1 9.11 -10.94 44.49
C MET A 1 8.88 -10.70 42.99
N ALA A 2 8.58 -9.46 42.60
CA ALA A 2 8.30 -9.12 41.20
C ALA A 2 9.65 -8.84 40.52
N ILE A 3 10.01 -9.70 39.58
CA ILE A 3 11.18 -9.51 38.71
C ILE A 3 10.77 -8.43 37.70
N GLN A 4 11.17 -7.18 37.94
CA GLN A 4 11.10 -6.14 36.92
C GLN A 4 12.15 -6.45 35.86
N HIS A 5 11.75 -7.13 34.77
CA HIS A 5 12.51 -7.10 33.55
C HIS A 5 12.45 -5.67 33.00
N LYS A 6 13.48 -4.89 33.26
CA LYS A 6 13.73 -3.64 32.56
C LYS A 6 14.08 -4.02 31.11
N GLU A 7 13.09 -4.10 30.24
CA GLU A 7 13.33 -4.25 28.82
C GLU A 7 14.14 -3.04 28.34
N THR A 8 15.43 -3.25 28.15
CA THR A 8 16.29 -2.23 27.54
C THR A 8 15.86 -2.11 26.08
N ILE A 9 15.32 -0.93 25.73
CA ILE A 9 14.99 -0.61 24.32
C ILE A 9 16.29 -0.74 23.53
N PRO A 10 16.32 -1.51 22.44
CA PRO A 10 17.52 -1.68 21.64
C PRO A 10 17.91 -0.35 20.98
N ASP A 11 19.19 -0.02 21.01
CA ASP A 11 19.72 1.22 20.40
C ASP A 11 20.05 1.06 18.92
N ASN A 12 20.12 -0.17 18.42
CA ASN A 12 20.59 -0.46 17.07
C ASN A 12 19.76 -1.53 16.38
N ILE A 13 19.68 -1.44 15.07
CA ILE A 13 19.26 -2.53 14.18
C ILE A 13 20.48 -3.37 13.85
N GLU A 14 20.37 -4.68 13.98
CA GLU A 14 21.43 -5.63 13.63
C GLU A 14 21.02 -6.41 12.38
N VAL A 15 21.83 -6.33 11.35
CA VAL A 15 21.67 -7.11 10.10
C VAL A 15 22.81 -8.12 10.04
N MET A 16 22.49 -9.39 9.86
CA MET A 16 23.46 -10.47 9.74
C MET A 16 23.20 -11.25 8.45
N GLY A 17 24.29 -11.54 7.71
CA GLY A 17 24.26 -12.39 6.55
C GLY A 17 23.41 -11.84 5.39
N ALA A 18 23.54 -10.57 5.04
CA ALA A 18 22.79 -10.02 3.91
C ALA A 18 23.40 -10.42 2.57
N HIS A 19 22.59 -11.12 1.73
CA HIS A 19 22.99 -11.64 0.42
C HIS A 19 22.17 -11.07 -0.74
N VAL A 20 21.45 -9.96 -0.54
CA VAL A 20 20.58 -9.39 -1.57
C VAL A 20 21.40 -8.77 -2.70
N ASN A 21 21.16 -9.18 -3.94
CA ASN A 21 21.86 -8.76 -5.17
C ASN A 21 23.39 -8.92 -5.04
N ASN A 22 24.13 -7.80 -4.97
CA ASN A 22 25.61 -7.77 -4.90
C ASN A 22 26.15 -7.73 -3.47
N LEU A 23 25.30 -7.84 -2.45
CA LEU A 23 25.77 -7.98 -1.06
C LEU A 23 26.36 -9.37 -0.83
N LYS A 24 27.54 -9.42 -0.22
CA LYS A 24 28.29 -10.65 0.01
C LYS A 24 28.39 -10.91 1.51
N ASN A 25 27.34 -11.51 2.08
CA ASN A 25 27.32 -11.87 3.50
C ASN A 25 27.59 -10.66 4.42
N LEU A 26 26.88 -9.56 4.16
CA LEU A 26 27.13 -8.30 4.86
C LEU A 26 26.52 -8.36 6.27
N ASN A 27 27.35 -8.07 7.28
CA ASN A 27 26.92 -7.80 8.65
C ASN A 27 27.06 -6.31 8.93
N VAL A 28 26.02 -5.68 9.45
CA VAL A 28 26.04 -4.25 9.75
C VAL A 28 25.12 -3.92 10.92
N THR A 29 25.57 -2.99 11.76
CA THR A 29 24.79 -2.41 12.85
C THR A 29 24.41 -0.98 12.48
N ILE A 30 23.13 -0.63 12.62
CA ILE A 30 22.60 0.67 12.21
C ILE A 30 21.90 1.28 13.42
N PRO A 31 22.27 2.50 13.86
CA PRO A 31 21.65 3.12 15.02
C PRO A 31 20.15 3.41 14.79
N LEU A 32 19.35 3.19 15.83
CA LEU A 32 17.96 3.61 15.89
C LEU A 32 17.86 5.10 16.29
N ASN A 33 16.74 5.73 15.99
CA ASN A 33 16.47 7.13 16.35
C ASN A 33 17.52 8.13 15.85
N ALA A 34 18.23 7.80 14.77
CA ALA A 34 19.26 8.61 14.16
C ALA A 34 19.01 8.78 12.66
N PHE A 35 19.52 9.89 12.09
CA PHE A 35 19.60 10.05 10.64
C PHE A 35 20.83 9.33 10.11
N VAL A 36 20.63 8.32 9.27
CA VAL A 36 21.68 7.48 8.72
C VAL A 36 21.78 7.66 7.21
N ALA A 37 22.95 8.07 6.71
CA ALA A 37 23.24 8.19 5.30
C ALA A 37 24.06 7.00 4.80
N ILE A 38 23.56 6.29 3.78
CA ILE A 38 24.28 5.19 3.14
C ILE A 38 24.98 5.72 1.89
N THR A 39 26.32 5.82 1.94
CA THR A 39 27.15 6.37 0.86
C THR A 39 28.05 5.30 0.24
N GLY A 40 28.61 5.59 -0.93
CA GLY A 40 29.54 4.69 -1.61
C GLY A 40 29.46 4.77 -3.14
N LYS A 41 30.32 4.05 -3.83
CA LYS A 41 30.38 4.00 -5.30
C LYS A 41 29.08 3.44 -5.90
N SER A 42 28.80 3.75 -7.17
CA SER A 42 27.71 3.11 -7.90
C SER A 42 27.90 1.60 -7.94
N GLY A 43 26.82 0.83 -7.75
CA GLY A 43 26.90 -0.63 -7.72
C GLY A 43 27.39 -1.24 -6.40
N SER A 44 27.76 -0.47 -5.38
CA SER A 44 28.28 -1.00 -4.11
C SER A 44 27.22 -1.65 -3.18
N GLY A 45 25.94 -1.72 -3.57
CA GLY A 45 24.90 -2.38 -2.78
C GLY A 45 24.08 -1.45 -1.85
N LYS A 46 24.25 -0.13 -1.93
CA LYS A 46 23.50 0.83 -1.10
C LYS A 46 21.98 0.61 -1.16
N SER A 47 21.44 0.57 -2.36
CA SER A 47 20.01 0.32 -2.56
C SER A 47 19.60 -1.10 -2.20
N SER A 48 20.51 -2.07 -2.35
CA SER A 48 20.27 -3.45 -1.93
C SER A 48 20.14 -3.55 -0.42
N LEU A 49 20.98 -2.85 0.34
CA LEU A 49 20.86 -2.79 1.79
C LEU A 49 19.61 -2.03 2.23
N ALA A 50 19.42 -0.79 1.74
CA ALA A 50 18.31 0.06 2.19
C ALA A 50 16.94 -0.51 1.78
N MET A 51 16.77 -0.84 0.49
CA MET A 51 15.47 -1.26 -0.04
C MET A 51 15.31 -2.78 -0.05
N GLY A 52 16.37 -3.51 -0.37
CA GLY A 52 16.32 -4.96 -0.51
C GLY A 52 16.38 -5.72 0.83
N VAL A 53 16.96 -5.14 1.86
CA VAL A 53 17.04 -5.76 3.19
C VAL A 53 16.16 -5.00 4.19
N LEU A 54 16.52 -3.77 4.54
CA LEU A 54 15.86 -3.05 5.63
C LEU A 54 14.39 -2.77 5.33
N TYR A 55 14.09 -2.17 4.19
CA TYR A 55 12.70 -1.91 3.83
C TYR A 55 11.91 -3.21 3.61
N ALA A 56 12.47 -4.18 2.90
CA ALA A 56 11.77 -5.44 2.61
C ALA A 56 11.39 -6.19 3.90
N GLU A 57 12.32 -6.34 4.85
CA GLU A 57 12.05 -7.00 6.13
C GLU A 57 11.14 -6.19 7.05
N GLY A 58 11.32 -4.87 7.15
CA GLY A 58 10.48 -4.00 7.97
C GLY A 58 9.03 -3.93 7.45
N ALA A 59 8.85 -3.79 6.14
CA ALA A 59 7.54 -3.83 5.50
C ALA A 59 6.88 -5.21 5.65
N ARG A 60 7.62 -6.31 5.47
CA ARG A 60 7.12 -7.68 5.66
C ARG A 60 6.62 -7.91 7.09
N ARG A 61 7.37 -7.49 8.10
CA ARG A 61 6.96 -7.60 9.50
C ARG A 61 5.70 -6.82 9.79
N TYR A 62 5.62 -5.58 9.29
CA TYR A 62 4.42 -4.75 9.39
C TYR A 62 3.21 -5.42 8.72
N LEU A 63 3.36 -5.89 7.48
CA LEU A 63 2.28 -6.58 6.76
C LEU A 63 1.82 -7.86 7.48
N ASN A 64 2.74 -8.59 8.11
CA ASN A 64 2.39 -9.79 8.87
C ASN A 64 1.56 -9.50 10.13
N SER A 65 1.66 -8.30 10.70
CA SER A 65 0.84 -7.87 11.84
C SER A 65 -0.58 -7.47 11.45
N LEU A 66 -0.85 -7.24 10.14
CA LEU A 66 -2.16 -6.85 9.65
C LEU A 66 -3.11 -8.05 9.51
N SER A 67 -4.42 -7.77 9.54
CA SER A 67 -5.45 -8.78 9.30
C SER A 67 -5.29 -9.45 7.93
N THR A 68 -5.74 -10.70 7.81
CA THR A 68 -5.67 -11.47 6.56
C THR A 68 -6.38 -10.77 5.40
N TYR A 69 -7.47 -10.08 5.67
CA TYR A 69 -8.21 -9.32 4.67
C TYR A 69 -7.39 -8.16 4.10
N THR A 70 -6.78 -7.36 4.97
CA THR A 70 -5.92 -6.22 4.58
C THR A 70 -4.68 -6.70 3.84
N ARG A 71 -4.04 -7.78 4.32
CA ARG A 71 -2.84 -8.37 3.71
C ARG A 71 -3.06 -8.80 2.27
N ARG A 72 -4.23 -9.35 1.93
CA ARG A 72 -4.54 -9.78 0.56
C ARG A 72 -4.67 -8.62 -0.44
N ARG A 73 -4.97 -7.42 0.02
CA ARG A 73 -5.15 -6.22 -0.82
C ARG A 73 -3.88 -5.40 -1.03
N ILE A 74 -2.87 -5.63 -0.22
CA ILE A 74 -1.60 -4.90 -0.30
C ILE A 74 -0.58 -5.78 -1.05
N SER A 75 0.20 -5.17 -1.94
CA SER A 75 1.29 -5.85 -2.63
C SER A 75 2.28 -6.42 -1.62
N GLN A 76 2.45 -7.73 -1.63
CA GLN A 76 3.38 -8.39 -0.73
C GLN A 76 4.82 -8.10 -1.12
N VAL A 77 5.60 -7.66 -0.16
CA VAL A 77 7.05 -7.55 -0.31
C VAL A 77 7.67 -8.93 -0.07
N GLY A 78 8.47 -9.41 -1.03
CA GLY A 78 9.16 -10.68 -0.91
C GLY A 78 10.11 -10.70 0.30
N LYS A 79 10.37 -11.90 0.84
CA LYS A 79 11.36 -12.09 1.89
C LYS A 79 12.75 -11.68 1.37
N ALA A 80 13.48 -10.87 2.16
CA ALA A 80 14.86 -10.54 1.84
C ALA A 80 15.76 -11.77 2.00
N ASN A 81 16.79 -11.88 1.16
CA ASN A 81 17.83 -12.91 1.32
C ASN A 81 18.84 -12.42 2.37
N VAL A 82 18.51 -12.68 3.63
CA VAL A 82 19.28 -12.30 4.81
C VAL A 82 19.11 -13.39 5.87
N ASP A 83 20.15 -13.70 6.60
CA ASP A 83 20.09 -14.71 7.65
C ASP A 83 19.24 -14.24 8.83
N GLU A 84 19.54 -13.06 9.36
CA GLU A 84 18.80 -12.49 10.48
C GLU A 84 18.80 -10.96 10.44
N VAL A 85 17.67 -10.35 10.86
CA VAL A 85 17.58 -8.91 11.15
C VAL A 85 16.90 -8.73 12.50
N LYS A 86 17.60 -8.14 13.48
CA LYS A 86 17.07 -7.87 14.82
C LYS A 86 16.69 -6.41 14.98
N TYR A 87 15.70 -6.15 15.84
CA TYR A 87 15.27 -4.83 16.29
C TYR A 87 14.85 -3.86 15.18
N LEU A 88 14.48 -4.39 14.03
CA LEU A 88 14.04 -3.59 12.90
C LEU A 88 12.57 -3.17 13.11
N PRO A 89 12.26 -1.86 13.17
CA PRO A 89 10.91 -1.36 13.23
C PRO A 89 10.18 -1.53 11.88
N SER A 90 8.89 -1.21 11.86
CA SER A 90 8.14 -1.10 10.61
C SER A 90 8.76 -0.02 9.71
N ALA A 91 8.93 -0.33 8.42
CA ALA A 91 9.64 0.54 7.50
C ALA A 91 8.72 1.06 6.39
N LEU A 92 8.87 2.34 6.07
CA LEU A 92 8.29 2.99 4.90
C LEU A 92 9.40 3.39 3.94
N ALA A 93 9.16 3.25 2.64
CA ALA A 93 10.11 3.66 1.63
C ALA A 93 9.51 4.73 0.72
N LEU A 94 10.23 5.84 0.59
CA LEU A 94 9.97 6.85 -0.41
C LEU A 94 10.97 6.67 -1.56
N ARG A 95 10.46 6.38 -2.76
CA ARG A 95 11.30 6.25 -3.94
C ARG A 95 11.43 7.59 -4.65
N GLN A 96 12.60 7.87 -5.18
CA GLN A 96 12.87 9.09 -5.97
C GLN A 96 12.00 9.17 -7.23
N ARG A 97 11.65 8.02 -7.80
CA ARG A 97 10.75 7.95 -8.97
C ARG A 97 9.48 7.24 -8.56
N PRO A 98 8.31 7.85 -8.78
CA PRO A 98 7.05 7.14 -8.62
C PRO A 98 7.03 5.93 -9.54
N THR A 99 6.27 4.92 -9.15
CA THR A 99 6.04 3.76 -10.02
C THR A 99 5.40 4.23 -11.32
N VAL A 100 6.03 3.90 -12.46
CA VAL A 100 5.44 4.20 -13.76
C VAL A 100 4.15 3.39 -13.87
N PRO A 101 3.01 4.04 -14.10
CA PRO A 101 1.74 3.35 -14.23
C PRO A 101 1.76 2.42 -15.44
N GLY A 102 1.04 1.32 -15.35
CA GLY A 102 0.90 0.40 -16.48
C GLY A 102 0.25 1.05 -17.71
N VAL A 103 0.47 0.49 -18.88
CA VAL A 103 -0.05 0.97 -20.18
C VAL A 103 -1.58 1.21 -20.17
N ARG A 104 -2.30 0.51 -19.30
CA ARG A 104 -3.77 0.64 -19.15
C ARG A 104 -4.20 1.65 -18.08
N SER A 105 -3.26 2.31 -17.42
CA SER A 105 -3.60 3.31 -16.39
C SER A 105 -3.99 4.64 -17.03
N THR A 106 -5.13 5.17 -16.64
CA THR A 106 -5.58 6.52 -16.99
C THR A 106 -5.22 7.50 -15.87
N VAL A 107 -5.25 8.80 -16.16
CA VAL A 107 -5.03 9.85 -15.15
C VAL A 107 -5.97 9.63 -13.94
N GLY A 108 -7.25 9.34 -14.19
CA GLY A 108 -8.22 9.11 -13.13
C GLY A 108 -7.91 7.92 -12.21
N THR A 109 -7.33 6.83 -12.77
CA THR A 109 -6.92 5.67 -11.97
C THR A 109 -5.61 5.91 -11.22
N MET A 110 -4.69 6.67 -11.81
CA MET A 110 -3.41 7.01 -11.19
C MET A 110 -3.54 7.97 -10.01
N THR A 111 -4.45 8.93 -10.13
CA THR A 111 -4.73 9.94 -9.10
C THR A 111 -5.81 9.52 -8.11
N GLU A 112 -6.39 8.32 -8.31
CA GLU A 112 -7.58 7.83 -7.60
C GLU A 112 -8.84 8.69 -7.77
N SER A 113 -8.76 9.76 -8.56
CA SER A 113 -9.88 10.69 -8.83
C SER A 113 -11.08 9.99 -9.43
N LEU A 114 -10.87 8.90 -10.18
CA LEU A 114 -11.95 8.11 -10.77
C LEU A 114 -12.85 7.49 -9.69
N ASN A 115 -12.30 7.09 -8.55
CA ASN A 115 -13.09 6.51 -7.46
C ASN A 115 -13.96 7.58 -6.80
N VAL A 116 -13.44 8.79 -6.63
CA VAL A 116 -14.19 9.94 -6.12
C VAL A 116 -15.30 10.34 -7.09
N LEU A 117 -15.00 10.43 -8.39
CA LEU A 117 -15.98 10.72 -9.42
C LEU A 117 -17.10 9.67 -9.46
N ARG A 118 -16.76 8.39 -9.43
CA ARG A 118 -17.76 7.31 -9.36
C ARG A 118 -18.67 7.44 -8.15
N LEU A 119 -18.11 7.76 -6.98
CA LEU A 119 -18.90 7.99 -5.77
C LEU A 119 -19.81 9.20 -5.91
N MET A 120 -19.31 10.31 -6.48
CA MET A 120 -20.13 11.49 -6.76
C MET A 120 -21.28 11.17 -7.71
N PHE A 121 -21.02 10.50 -8.84
CA PHE A 121 -22.07 10.11 -9.76
C PHE A 121 -23.09 9.16 -9.14
N SER A 122 -22.65 8.21 -8.33
CA SER A 122 -23.56 7.28 -7.65
C SER A 122 -24.48 7.95 -6.62
N ARG A 123 -24.06 9.10 -6.06
CA ARG A 123 -24.81 9.82 -5.03
C ARG A 123 -25.57 11.02 -5.53
N LEU A 124 -25.06 11.70 -6.55
CA LEU A 124 -25.56 12.98 -7.04
C LEU A 124 -26.03 12.91 -8.51
N GLY A 125 -25.69 11.84 -9.22
CA GLY A 125 -26.02 11.68 -10.63
C GLY A 125 -27.51 11.45 -10.82
N SER A 126 -28.16 12.28 -11.64
CA SER A 126 -29.54 12.05 -12.07
C SER A 126 -29.58 11.21 -13.34
N HIS A 127 -30.50 10.28 -13.41
CA HIS A 127 -30.75 9.48 -14.59
C HIS A 127 -31.73 10.21 -15.52
N VAL A 128 -31.71 9.88 -16.80
CA VAL A 128 -32.66 10.39 -17.78
C VAL A 128 -33.43 9.20 -18.36
N CYS A 129 -34.75 9.21 -18.23
CA CYS A 129 -35.58 8.15 -18.81
C CYS A 129 -35.64 8.28 -20.32
N PRO A 130 -36.04 7.24 -21.08
CA PRO A 130 -36.18 7.30 -22.55
C PRO A 130 -37.07 8.43 -23.06
N ASN A 131 -38.01 8.90 -22.26
CA ASN A 131 -38.92 10.03 -22.57
C ASN A 131 -38.36 11.40 -22.16
N GLY A 132 -37.04 11.48 -21.77
CA GLY A 132 -36.36 12.73 -21.43
C GLY A 132 -36.60 13.27 -20.03
N HIS A 133 -37.34 12.61 -19.16
CA HIS A 133 -37.56 13.06 -17.80
C HIS A 133 -36.33 12.75 -16.93
N ARG A 134 -35.92 13.72 -16.08
CA ARG A 134 -34.86 13.50 -15.11
C ARG A 134 -35.40 12.78 -13.89
N VAL A 135 -34.71 11.71 -13.51
CA VAL A 135 -34.98 10.92 -12.30
C VAL A 135 -33.88 11.22 -11.29
N PRO A 136 -34.19 11.67 -10.07
CA PRO A 136 -33.22 11.97 -9.05
C PRO A 136 -32.42 10.71 -8.66
N PRO A 137 -31.25 10.86 -8.05
CA PRO A 137 -30.48 9.72 -7.57
C PRO A 137 -31.31 8.95 -6.51
N THR A 138 -31.38 7.64 -6.68
CA THR A 138 -32.15 6.74 -5.80
C THR A 138 -31.43 5.42 -5.63
N LEU A 139 -31.69 4.72 -4.52
CA LEU A 139 -31.21 3.38 -4.27
C LEU A 139 -32.09 2.29 -4.90
N GLU A 140 -33.21 2.65 -5.53
CA GLU A 140 -34.16 1.71 -6.14
C GLU A 140 -33.53 0.78 -7.18
N VAL A 141 -32.44 1.21 -7.85
CA VAL A 141 -31.70 0.33 -8.78
C VAL A 141 -31.20 -0.92 -8.10
N ALA A 142 -30.74 -0.80 -6.85
CA ALA A 142 -30.27 -1.94 -6.06
C ALA A 142 -31.45 -2.78 -5.54
N GLU A 143 -32.57 -2.15 -5.21
CA GLU A 143 -33.78 -2.81 -4.71
C GLU A 143 -34.58 -3.52 -5.81
N ASN A 144 -34.61 -2.93 -7.01
CA ASN A 144 -35.41 -3.41 -8.13
C ASN A 144 -34.62 -4.23 -9.18
N MET A 145 -33.60 -4.95 -8.77
CA MET A 145 -32.80 -5.83 -9.66
C MET A 145 -32.22 -5.13 -10.90
N GLY A 146 -31.84 -3.87 -10.79
CA GLY A 146 -31.10 -3.16 -11.84
C GLY A 146 -31.90 -2.28 -12.78
N TYR A 147 -33.17 -2.01 -12.51
CA TYR A 147 -33.97 -1.05 -13.29
C TYR A 147 -34.52 0.08 -12.42
N LEU A 148 -34.77 1.23 -13.08
CA LEU A 148 -35.41 2.40 -12.51
C LEU A 148 -36.81 2.55 -13.07
N VAL A 149 -37.71 3.12 -12.27
CA VAL A 149 -39.03 3.51 -12.71
C VAL A 149 -39.10 5.03 -12.74
N CYS A 150 -39.44 5.62 -13.89
CA CYS A 150 -39.62 7.06 -13.99
C CYS A 150 -40.86 7.51 -13.21
N PRO A 151 -40.73 8.41 -12.20
CA PRO A 151 -41.88 8.86 -11.42
C PRO A 151 -42.89 9.67 -12.25
N THR A 152 -42.47 10.22 -13.40
CA THR A 152 -43.30 11.08 -14.25
C THR A 152 -44.10 10.29 -15.28
N CYS A 153 -43.52 9.26 -15.89
CA CYS A 153 -44.14 8.51 -16.98
C CYS A 153 -44.27 7.00 -16.73
N GLY A 154 -43.79 6.49 -15.59
CA GLY A 154 -43.90 5.07 -15.24
C GLY A 154 -43.05 4.11 -16.06
N VAL A 155 -42.24 4.60 -17.01
CA VAL A 155 -41.40 3.74 -17.86
C VAL A 155 -40.26 3.15 -17.01
N LYS A 156 -40.06 1.83 -17.18
CA LYS A 156 -38.93 1.11 -16.63
C LYS A 156 -37.72 1.22 -17.56
N PHE A 157 -36.54 1.56 -17.05
CA PHE A 157 -35.31 1.70 -17.83
C PHE A 157 -34.09 1.34 -17.01
N MET A 158 -32.94 1.06 -17.65
CA MET A 158 -31.63 0.85 -17.04
C MET A 158 -30.69 2.01 -17.34
#